data_a12dbb649ced2ebdb3452a9fec572e0b
#
_entry.id   a12dbb649ced2ebdb3452a9fec572e0b
#
_cell.length_a   1.000
_cell.length_b   1.000
_cell.length_c   1.000
_cell.angle_alpha   90.00
_cell.angle_beta   90.00
_cell.angle_gamma   90.00
#
_symmetry.space_group_name_H-M   'P 1'
#
loop_
_entity.id
_entity.type
_entity.pdbx_description
1 polymer ?
#
loop_
_entity_poly.entity_id
_entity_poly.type
_entity_poly.pdbx_seq_one_letter_code
_entity_poly.pdbx_strand_id
1 'polypeptide(L)'
;TYTISIMVFLKKYIFQILVIFLLGLLVSGYLLNKYSSASKKNEISNFAQQLKTRNSQLSKIQRNLFKEGMNINDLINKDEITFKKIFEDKKLIDLNGYNFSKNKINKNLIEGYILSKYITNDILFSGNLGAVGTAYIDFFNNDKNIFLATSDGIFASGELKNLEKLKKIDSNIKDLIVYDKFYFHDQYGVKDILIDGDNVYVSYIGERSENCYDLKIIRSKLNKDYLNFQKFYKTSACVDKNNNHGFWAHQGAGGRIVKFDNNNLLFTTGDFRNRPLAQDLESDFGKILKINIQNKKTNVVSFGHRNPQGLYYSKKFDFILSTEHGPKGGDEINININPFLEIKNFGWPISSYGEHYAKHYSEKILREAPLKKSHKKFGFEEPIKYFDPSIGISQTVSLNQDDTEFLIGAMGNEIKDQDLGIHYIKLNKDRNKVIEHNYIPFNERVRDMIVSDDKKTIIIFLETTSSLAILKKIKN
;
A
#
# COMPACT_ATOMS: atom_id res chain seq x y z
N THR A 1 -12.56 -10.53 77.45
CA THR A 1 -11.99 -9.41 76.59
C THR A 1 -10.80 -9.87 75.79
N TYR A 2 -9.98 -10.85 76.25
CA TYR A 2 -8.77 -11.32 75.56
C TYR A 2 -9.08 -12.13 74.29
N THR A 3 -10.12 -12.91 74.24
CA THR A 3 -10.51 -13.74 73.10
C THR A 3 -11.02 -12.93 71.87
N ILE A 4 -11.64 -11.81 72.08
CA ILE A 4 -12.16 -10.93 71.00
C ILE A 4 -10.98 -10.20 70.31
N SER A 5 -9.94 -9.81 71.05
CA SER A 5 -8.75 -9.14 70.53
C SER A 5 -7.92 -10.04 69.61
N ILE A 6 -7.77 -11.33 69.96
CA ILE A 6 -7.05 -12.32 69.14
C ILE A 6 -7.81 -12.65 67.86
N MET A 7 -9.16 -12.71 67.88
CA MET A 7 -9.94 -12.99 66.71
C MET A 7 -9.93 -11.82 65.69
N VAL A 8 -9.89 -10.59 66.15
CA VAL A 8 -9.76 -9.40 65.30
C VAL A 8 -8.35 -9.34 64.69
N PHE A 9 -7.32 -9.70 65.46
CA PHE A 9 -5.93 -9.74 64.99
C PHE A 9 -5.75 -10.83 63.90
N LEU A 10 -6.26 -12.01 64.10
CA LEU A 10 -6.24 -13.12 63.15
C LEU A 10 -7.02 -12.77 61.84
N LYS A 11 -8.21 -12.15 61.94
CA LYS A 11 -8.97 -11.69 60.76
C LYS A 11 -8.17 -10.67 59.93
N LYS A 12 -7.46 -9.74 60.58
CA LYS A 12 -6.62 -8.74 59.91
C LYS A 12 -5.45 -9.37 59.16
N TYR A 13 -4.79 -10.37 59.75
CA TYR A 13 -3.68 -11.12 59.11
C TYR A 13 -4.18 -11.98 57.94
N ILE A 14 -5.28 -12.67 58.10
CA ILE A 14 -5.91 -13.46 57.01
C ILE A 14 -6.30 -12.54 55.84
N PHE A 15 -6.88 -11.38 56.15
CA PHE A 15 -7.22 -10.41 55.12
C PHE A 15 -5.98 -9.88 54.38
N GLN A 16 -4.91 -9.57 55.09
CA GLN A 16 -3.65 -9.14 54.45
C GLN A 16 -3.04 -10.23 53.59
N ILE A 17 -3.03 -11.49 54.03
CA ILE A 17 -2.55 -12.62 53.22
C ILE A 17 -3.40 -12.81 51.98
N LEU A 18 -4.73 -12.69 52.08
CA LEU A 18 -5.66 -12.77 50.94
C LEU A 18 -5.42 -11.64 49.93
N VAL A 19 -5.16 -10.43 50.38
CA VAL A 19 -4.86 -9.28 49.51
C VAL A 19 -3.51 -9.48 48.80
N ILE A 20 -2.49 -9.97 49.51
CA ILE A 20 -1.16 -10.27 48.90
C ILE A 20 -1.30 -11.40 47.88
N PHE A 21 -2.08 -12.43 48.15
CA PHE A 21 -2.31 -13.54 47.24
C PHE A 21 -3.07 -13.09 45.97
N LEU A 22 -4.08 -12.27 46.11
CA LEU A 22 -4.86 -11.68 45.01
C LEU A 22 -3.97 -10.76 44.15
N LEU A 23 -3.13 -9.92 44.75
CA LEU A 23 -2.18 -9.10 44.06
C LEU A 23 -1.14 -9.97 43.32
N GLY A 24 -0.68 -11.06 43.92
CA GLY A 24 0.20 -12.02 43.27
C GLY A 24 -0.42 -12.68 42.03
N LEU A 25 -1.69 -13.04 42.09
CA LEU A 25 -2.45 -13.59 40.97
C LEU A 25 -2.67 -12.56 39.85
N LEU A 26 -2.92 -11.30 40.18
CA LEU A 26 -3.06 -10.22 39.20
C LEU A 26 -1.73 -9.91 38.51
N VAL A 27 -0.64 -9.88 39.27
CA VAL A 27 0.71 -9.68 38.71
C VAL A 27 1.14 -10.86 37.84
N SER A 28 0.90 -12.09 38.29
CA SER A 28 1.22 -13.29 37.48
C SER A 28 0.33 -13.37 36.21
N GLY A 29 -0.96 -13.03 36.30
CA GLY A 29 -1.84 -12.93 35.14
C GLY A 29 -1.38 -11.87 34.14
N TYR A 30 -0.96 -10.71 34.62
CA TYR A 30 -0.40 -9.64 33.78
C TYR A 30 0.91 -10.07 33.12
N LEU A 31 1.81 -10.70 33.85
CA LEU A 31 3.09 -11.20 33.33
C LEU A 31 2.88 -12.32 32.31
N LEU A 32 1.99 -13.26 32.56
CA LEU A 32 1.64 -14.33 31.61
C LEU A 32 1.03 -13.76 30.33
N ASN A 33 0.17 -12.77 30.42
CA ASN A 33 -0.40 -12.10 29.26
C ASN A 33 0.63 -11.32 28.46
N LYS A 34 1.55 -10.64 29.15
CA LYS A 34 2.68 -9.92 28.55
C LYS A 34 3.67 -10.87 27.89
N TYR A 35 3.97 -12.01 28.52
CA TYR A 35 4.87 -13.04 27.95
C TYR A 35 4.22 -13.75 26.74
N SER A 36 2.93 -14.10 26.84
CA SER A 36 2.18 -14.71 25.73
C SER A 36 2.07 -13.79 24.51
N SER A 37 1.85 -12.49 24.73
CA SER A 37 1.81 -11.52 23.63
C SER A 37 3.19 -11.27 23.01
N ALA A 38 4.24 -11.24 23.80
CA ALA A 38 5.62 -11.10 23.33
C ALA A 38 6.10 -12.35 22.58
N SER A 39 5.76 -13.55 23.06
CA SER A 39 6.05 -14.81 22.38
C SER A 39 5.34 -14.91 21.03
N LYS A 40 4.06 -14.63 20.98
CA LYS A 40 3.30 -14.58 19.71
C LYS A 40 3.83 -13.53 18.74
N LYS A 41 4.24 -12.37 19.23
CA LYS A 41 4.86 -11.32 18.40
C LYS A 41 6.20 -11.79 17.83
N ASN A 42 7.00 -12.49 18.60
CA ASN A 42 8.27 -13.05 18.15
C ASN A 42 8.08 -14.19 17.13
N GLU A 43 7.10 -15.07 17.33
CA GLU A 43 6.79 -16.14 16.38
C GLU A 43 6.30 -15.58 15.04
N ILE A 44 5.40 -14.59 15.06
CA ILE A 44 4.91 -13.92 13.84
C ILE A 44 6.06 -13.17 13.16
N SER A 45 6.92 -12.49 13.91
CA SER A 45 8.07 -11.79 13.35
C SER A 45 9.10 -12.76 12.74
N ASN A 46 9.37 -13.88 13.40
CA ASN A 46 10.26 -14.91 12.89
C ASN A 46 9.70 -15.60 11.64
N PHE A 47 8.40 -15.89 11.64
CA PHE A 47 7.72 -16.46 10.48
C PHE A 47 7.73 -15.48 9.30
N ALA A 48 7.43 -14.21 9.54
CA ALA A 48 7.49 -13.17 8.50
C ALA A 48 8.92 -13.00 7.95
N GLN A 49 9.93 -13.07 8.80
CA GLN A 49 11.33 -13.00 8.39
C GLN A 49 11.75 -14.24 7.57
N GLN A 50 11.32 -15.42 7.96
CA GLN A 50 11.56 -16.65 7.20
C GLN A 50 10.87 -16.59 5.82
N LEU A 51 9.62 -16.17 5.78
CA LEU A 51 8.89 -15.96 4.53
C LEU A 51 9.56 -14.92 3.64
N LYS A 52 10.07 -13.82 4.20
CA LYS A 52 10.79 -12.78 3.45
C LYS A 52 12.08 -13.32 2.83
N THR A 53 12.87 -14.08 3.59
CA THR A 53 14.12 -14.71 3.09
C THR A 53 13.81 -15.71 1.99
N ARG A 54 12.80 -16.54 2.20
CA ARG A 54 12.33 -17.54 1.24
C ARG A 54 11.80 -16.88 -0.04
N ASN A 55 11.00 -15.81 0.09
CA ASN A 55 10.52 -14.98 -1.01
C ASN A 55 11.65 -14.42 -1.86
N SER A 56 12.67 -13.86 -1.22
CA SER A 56 13.83 -13.30 -1.92
C SER A 56 14.56 -14.36 -2.76
N GLN A 57 14.75 -15.55 -2.21
CA GLN A 57 15.40 -16.67 -2.91
C GLN A 57 14.57 -17.16 -4.09
N LEU A 58 13.25 -17.35 -3.87
CA LEU A 58 12.33 -17.78 -4.92
C LEU A 58 12.19 -16.75 -6.03
N SER A 59 12.12 -15.48 -5.68
CA SER A 59 12.14 -14.38 -6.64
C SER A 59 13.37 -14.42 -7.53
N LYS A 60 14.54 -14.72 -6.96
CA LYS A 60 15.78 -14.85 -7.72
C LYS A 60 15.72 -16.00 -8.74
N ILE A 61 15.20 -17.15 -8.32
CA ILE A 61 15.07 -18.32 -9.20
C ILE A 61 14.05 -18.06 -10.32
N GLN A 62 12.88 -17.57 -9.99
CA GLN A 62 11.84 -17.25 -10.98
C GLN A 62 12.29 -16.18 -11.98
N ARG A 63 13.05 -15.19 -11.54
CA ARG A 63 13.65 -14.18 -12.42
C ARG A 63 14.60 -14.77 -13.42
N ASN A 64 15.46 -15.69 -12.97
CA ASN A 64 16.38 -16.37 -13.85
C ASN A 64 15.62 -17.24 -14.87
N LEU A 65 14.60 -17.98 -14.43
CA LEU A 65 13.74 -18.75 -15.33
C LEU A 65 13.04 -17.87 -16.36
N PHE A 66 12.48 -16.75 -15.92
CA PHE A 66 11.79 -15.82 -16.80
C PHE A 66 12.75 -15.17 -17.80
N LYS A 67 13.96 -14.80 -17.38
CA LYS A 67 15.00 -14.19 -18.20
C LYS A 67 15.50 -15.15 -19.28
N GLU A 68 15.63 -16.44 -18.95
CA GLU A 68 16.15 -17.45 -19.83
C GLU A 68 15.06 -18.15 -20.66
N GLY A 69 13.79 -17.81 -20.45
CA GLY A 69 12.65 -18.47 -21.09
C GLY A 69 12.48 -19.94 -20.68
N MET A 70 13.08 -20.34 -19.57
CA MET A 70 13.02 -21.71 -19.07
C MET A 70 11.78 -21.94 -18.19
N ASN A 71 11.32 -23.18 -18.14
CA ASN A 71 10.34 -23.62 -17.16
C ASN A 71 11.02 -24.18 -15.90
N ILE A 72 10.25 -24.41 -14.84
CA ILE A 72 10.77 -24.89 -13.56
C ILE A 72 11.39 -26.30 -13.68
N ASN A 73 10.88 -27.16 -14.56
CA ASN A 73 11.40 -28.50 -14.73
C ASN A 73 12.81 -28.47 -15.33
N ASP A 74 13.11 -27.48 -16.18
CA ASP A 74 14.44 -27.30 -16.74
C ASP A 74 15.46 -26.89 -15.67
N LEU A 75 15.00 -26.11 -14.65
CA LEU A 75 15.83 -25.72 -13.53
C LEU A 75 16.06 -26.87 -12.53
N ILE A 76 15.03 -27.65 -12.23
CA ILE A 76 15.12 -28.84 -11.38
C ILE A 76 16.18 -29.80 -11.93
N ASN A 77 16.19 -29.99 -13.24
CA ASN A 77 17.14 -30.86 -13.89
C ASN A 77 18.58 -30.34 -13.92
N LYS A 78 18.76 -29.00 -13.81
CA LYS A 78 20.09 -28.37 -13.83
C LYS A 78 20.73 -28.22 -12.44
N ASP A 79 19.93 -28.03 -11.39
CA ASP A 79 20.44 -27.80 -10.02
C ASP A 79 19.50 -28.38 -8.95
N GLU A 80 19.45 -29.70 -8.91
CA GLU A 80 18.59 -30.47 -8.00
C GLU A 80 18.87 -30.16 -6.50
N ILE A 81 20.12 -29.87 -6.15
CA ILE A 81 20.54 -29.65 -4.75
C ILE A 81 20.06 -28.29 -4.24
N THR A 82 20.24 -27.23 -5.03
CA THR A 82 19.77 -25.90 -4.68
C THR A 82 18.25 -25.85 -4.65
N PHE A 83 17.61 -26.55 -5.58
CA PHE A 83 16.17 -26.63 -5.65
C PHE A 83 15.59 -27.42 -4.46
N LYS A 84 16.14 -28.59 -4.15
CA LYS A 84 15.74 -29.41 -2.99
C LYS A 84 15.86 -28.64 -1.66
N LYS A 85 16.95 -27.92 -1.46
CA LYS A 85 17.19 -27.12 -0.25
C LYS A 85 16.23 -25.94 -0.08
N ILE A 86 15.72 -25.38 -1.17
CA ILE A 86 14.78 -24.26 -1.18
C ILE A 86 13.32 -24.76 -1.14
N PHE A 87 13.05 -25.99 -1.62
CA PHE A 87 11.71 -26.51 -1.90
C PHE A 87 11.39 -27.82 -1.19
N GLU A 88 12.09 -28.16 -0.10
CA GLU A 88 11.78 -29.37 0.69
C GLU A 88 10.33 -29.42 1.19
N ASP A 89 9.62 -28.31 1.24
CA ASP A 89 8.16 -28.28 1.38
C ASP A 89 7.49 -28.18 0.00
N LYS A 90 6.99 -29.28 -0.49
CA LYS A 90 6.34 -29.47 -1.79
C LYS A 90 5.13 -28.56 -2.13
N LYS A 91 4.90 -27.45 -1.41
CA LYS A 91 3.73 -26.57 -1.60
C LYS A 91 4.02 -25.35 -2.48
N LEU A 92 5.08 -25.35 -3.29
CA LEU A 92 5.76 -24.10 -3.50
C LEU A 92 5.69 -23.50 -4.84
N ILE A 93 5.23 -23.70 -5.84
CA ILE A 93 5.11 -22.87 -7.03
C ILE A 93 4.37 -23.62 -8.13
N ASP A 94 3.12 -23.39 -8.20
CA ASP A 94 2.46 -23.47 -9.48
C ASP A 94 2.89 -22.22 -10.28
N LEU A 95 3.90 -22.35 -11.14
CA LEU A 95 4.34 -21.29 -12.06
C LEU A 95 3.23 -20.86 -13.03
N ASN A 96 2.12 -21.57 -13.03
CA ASN A 96 0.95 -21.25 -13.83
C ASN A 96 -0.02 -20.32 -13.11
N GLY A 97 0.21 -20.00 -11.83
CA GLY A 97 -0.65 -19.10 -11.09
C GLY A 97 -0.33 -19.02 -9.59
N TYR A 98 -1.23 -18.41 -8.86
CA TYR A 98 -1.18 -18.27 -7.41
C TYR A 98 -2.33 -19.04 -6.79
N ASN A 99 -2.02 -19.82 -5.73
CA ASN A 99 -2.99 -20.59 -4.98
C ASN A 99 -3.25 -19.92 -3.63
N PHE A 100 -4.52 -19.76 -3.29
CA PHE A 100 -4.95 -19.16 -2.03
C PHE A 100 -5.77 -20.18 -1.24
N SER A 101 -5.52 -20.28 0.05
CA SER A 101 -6.36 -21.00 0.98
C SER A 101 -7.41 -20.09 1.60
N LYS A 102 -8.67 -20.45 1.46
CA LYS A 102 -9.77 -19.69 2.03
C LYS A 102 -9.87 -19.92 3.54
N ASN A 103 -9.58 -18.89 4.32
CA ASN A 103 -9.92 -18.85 5.73
C ASN A 103 -11.27 -18.15 5.91
N LYS A 104 -12.27 -18.89 6.36
CA LYS A 104 -13.55 -18.29 6.72
C LYS A 104 -13.38 -17.52 8.05
N ILE A 105 -13.12 -16.24 7.95
CA ILE A 105 -13.20 -15.35 9.09
C ILE A 105 -14.56 -14.68 9.01
N ASN A 106 -15.56 -15.26 9.68
CA ASN A 106 -16.88 -14.61 9.83
C ASN A 106 -16.78 -13.52 10.90
N LYS A 107 -16.12 -12.41 10.57
CA LYS A 107 -16.00 -11.27 11.46
C LYS A 107 -16.56 -10.03 10.75
N ASN A 108 -17.53 -9.38 11.36
CA ASN A 108 -18.00 -8.07 10.94
C ASN A 108 -16.95 -7.05 11.38
N LEU A 109 -16.03 -6.69 10.52
CA LEU A 109 -15.05 -5.61 10.75
C LEU A 109 -15.62 -4.25 10.35
N ILE A 110 -16.49 -4.25 9.34
CA ILE A 110 -17.23 -3.09 8.85
C ILE A 110 -18.70 -3.45 8.96
N GLU A 111 -19.50 -2.59 9.54
CA GLU A 111 -20.92 -2.81 9.67
C GLU A 111 -21.57 -3.15 8.31
N GLY A 112 -22.37 -4.19 8.29
CA GLY A 112 -23.06 -4.67 7.09
C GLY A 112 -22.17 -5.44 6.09
N TYR A 113 -20.92 -5.80 6.43
CA TYR A 113 -20.04 -6.60 5.57
C TYR A 113 -19.53 -7.86 6.27
N ILE A 114 -19.43 -8.95 5.52
CA ILE A 114 -18.79 -10.19 5.95
C ILE A 114 -17.40 -10.28 5.32
N LEU A 115 -16.39 -10.52 6.15
CA LEU A 115 -15.00 -10.72 5.74
C LEU A 115 -14.72 -12.18 5.39
N SER A 116 -14.11 -12.41 4.24
CA SER A 116 -13.40 -13.66 3.90
C SER A 116 -11.95 -13.34 3.58
N LYS A 117 -11.01 -14.10 4.12
CA LYS A 117 -9.59 -13.93 3.84
C LYS A 117 -9.07 -15.12 3.03
N TYR A 118 -8.32 -14.82 1.98
CA TYR A 118 -7.64 -15.78 1.11
C TYR A 118 -6.14 -15.59 1.29
N ILE A 119 -5.52 -16.50 2.04
CA ILE A 119 -4.09 -16.47 2.33
C ILE A 119 -3.38 -17.23 1.21
N THR A 120 -2.39 -16.60 0.58
CA THR A 120 -1.61 -17.27 -0.44
C THR A 120 -0.78 -18.40 0.16
N ASN A 121 -0.80 -19.56 -0.50
CA ASN A 121 0.12 -20.66 -0.23
C ASN A 121 1.42 -20.51 -1.02
N ASP A 122 1.41 -19.64 -2.02
CA ASP A 122 2.53 -19.33 -2.88
C ASP A 122 3.21 -18.05 -2.36
N ILE A 123 4.46 -17.92 -2.68
CA ILE A 123 5.22 -16.74 -2.27
C ILE A 123 5.08 -15.69 -3.35
N LEU A 124 4.30 -14.64 -3.05
CA LEU A 124 4.32 -13.41 -3.81
C LEU A 124 5.57 -12.61 -3.45
N PHE A 125 6.13 -11.97 -4.45
CA PHE A 125 7.49 -11.43 -4.46
C PHE A 125 7.74 -10.28 -3.50
N SER A 126 9.01 -10.15 -3.17
CA SER A 126 9.65 -9.25 -2.22
C SER A 126 8.87 -8.00 -1.84
N GLY A 127 8.30 -8.04 -0.65
CA GLY A 127 7.82 -6.84 0.02
C GLY A 127 8.96 -6.09 0.68
N ASN A 128 8.80 -4.80 0.81
CA ASN A 128 9.68 -3.95 1.57
C ASN A 128 9.21 -3.84 3.03
N LEU A 129 10.10 -3.53 3.96
CA LEU A 129 9.77 -3.20 5.34
C LEU A 129 8.90 -4.23 6.09
N GLY A 130 9.22 -5.52 5.93
CA GLY A 130 8.52 -6.59 6.68
C GLY A 130 7.29 -7.16 5.98
N ALA A 131 6.99 -6.75 4.75
CA ALA A 131 5.97 -7.35 3.93
C ALA A 131 6.48 -8.64 3.24
N VAL A 132 5.60 -9.62 3.07
CA VAL A 132 5.91 -10.87 2.36
C VAL A 132 5.86 -10.66 0.86
N GLY A 133 5.00 -9.78 0.38
CA GLY A 133 4.92 -9.42 -1.02
C GLY A 133 3.98 -8.25 -1.25
N THR A 134 4.34 -7.43 -2.23
CA THR A 134 3.55 -6.27 -2.65
C THR A 134 2.88 -6.56 -3.98
N ALA A 135 1.58 -6.33 -4.04
CA ALA A 135 0.82 -6.39 -5.29
C ALA A 135 -0.26 -5.30 -5.34
N TYR A 136 -0.70 -5.06 -6.56
CA TYR A 136 -1.80 -4.16 -6.89
C TYR A 136 -2.89 -4.96 -7.59
N ILE A 137 -4.12 -4.56 -7.39
CA ILE A 137 -5.30 -5.30 -7.84
C ILE A 137 -6.25 -4.36 -8.58
N ASP A 138 -7.00 -4.91 -9.54
CA ASP A 138 -8.09 -4.20 -10.17
C ASP A 138 -9.18 -5.19 -10.64
N PHE A 139 -10.40 -4.68 -10.80
CA PHE A 139 -11.50 -5.43 -11.39
C PHE A 139 -11.48 -5.36 -12.91
N PHE A 140 -12.06 -6.39 -13.54
CA PHE A 140 -12.39 -6.35 -14.95
C PHE A 140 -13.60 -7.24 -15.25
N ASN A 141 -14.11 -7.16 -16.48
CA ASN A 141 -15.26 -7.92 -16.93
C ASN A 141 -16.51 -7.70 -16.03
N ASN A 142 -16.87 -6.42 -15.82
CA ASN A 142 -17.99 -5.99 -14.97
C ASN A 142 -17.86 -6.59 -13.54
N ASP A 143 -16.71 -6.41 -12.92
CA ASP A 143 -16.38 -6.85 -11.57
C ASP A 143 -16.47 -8.37 -11.30
N LYS A 144 -16.54 -9.17 -12.37
CA LYS A 144 -16.56 -10.63 -12.23
C LYS A 144 -15.20 -11.26 -12.07
N ASN A 145 -14.17 -10.54 -12.46
CA ASN A 145 -12.79 -11.00 -12.45
C ASN A 145 -11.90 -10.01 -11.70
N ILE A 146 -10.83 -10.54 -11.11
CA ILE A 146 -9.74 -9.78 -10.52
C ILE A 146 -8.49 -9.93 -11.37
N PHE A 147 -7.76 -8.84 -11.49
CA PHE A 147 -6.42 -8.78 -12.03
C PHE A 147 -5.44 -8.40 -10.90
N LEU A 148 -4.29 -9.03 -10.88
CA LEU A 148 -3.25 -8.79 -9.87
C LEU A 148 -1.91 -8.58 -10.58
N ALA A 149 -1.17 -7.56 -10.17
CA ALA A 149 0.21 -7.35 -10.56
C ALA A 149 1.10 -7.23 -9.33
N THR A 150 2.12 -8.07 -9.23
CA THR A 150 3.11 -7.93 -8.16
C THR A 150 4.03 -6.74 -8.41
N SER A 151 4.68 -6.23 -7.36
CA SER A 151 5.70 -5.17 -7.50
C SER A 151 6.84 -5.56 -8.45
N ASP A 152 7.08 -6.84 -8.61
CA ASP A 152 8.12 -7.38 -9.50
C ASP A 152 7.64 -7.58 -10.96
N GLY A 153 6.41 -7.17 -11.29
CA GLY A 153 5.89 -7.23 -12.66
C GLY A 153 5.42 -8.60 -13.11
N ILE A 154 4.92 -9.43 -12.18
CA ILE A 154 4.25 -10.68 -12.49
C ILE A 154 2.75 -10.47 -12.42
N PHE A 155 2.06 -10.91 -13.45
CA PHE A 155 0.64 -10.70 -13.63
C PHE A 155 -0.14 -11.99 -13.46
N ALA A 156 -1.34 -11.88 -12.86
CA ALA A 156 -2.27 -12.98 -12.74
C ALA A 156 -3.72 -12.50 -12.78
N SER A 157 -4.63 -13.39 -13.14
CA SER A 157 -6.06 -13.08 -13.09
C SER A 157 -6.90 -14.30 -12.71
N GLY A 158 -8.08 -14.05 -12.20
CA GLY A 158 -9.02 -15.10 -11.83
C GLY A 158 -10.44 -14.58 -11.67
N GLU A 159 -11.38 -15.50 -11.53
CA GLU A 159 -12.78 -15.16 -11.30
C GLU A 159 -13.02 -14.84 -9.81
N LEU A 160 -13.79 -13.79 -9.55
CA LEU A 160 -14.13 -13.38 -8.18
C LEU A 160 -14.85 -14.47 -7.36
N LYS A 161 -15.57 -15.37 -8.04
CA LYS A 161 -16.23 -16.50 -7.40
C LYS A 161 -15.27 -17.64 -7.01
N ASN A 162 -14.06 -17.68 -7.61
CA ASN A 162 -13.04 -18.70 -7.38
C ASN A 162 -11.66 -18.06 -7.26
N LEU A 163 -11.42 -17.38 -6.14
CA LEU A 163 -10.14 -16.71 -5.84
C LEU A 163 -9.10 -17.65 -5.22
N GLU A 164 -9.43 -18.92 -5.08
CA GLU A 164 -8.47 -19.90 -4.58
C GLU A 164 -7.33 -20.16 -5.58
N LYS A 165 -7.56 -19.85 -6.85
CA LYS A 165 -6.54 -19.94 -7.90
C LYS A 165 -6.60 -18.76 -8.86
N LEU A 166 -5.50 -18.01 -8.96
CA LEU A 166 -5.28 -16.99 -10.01
C LEU A 166 -4.32 -17.57 -11.06
N LYS A 167 -4.72 -17.55 -12.33
CA LYS A 167 -3.89 -17.99 -13.45
C LYS A 167 -2.84 -16.89 -13.75
N LYS A 168 -1.58 -17.29 -13.87
CA LYS A 168 -0.51 -16.40 -14.33
C LYS A 168 -0.78 -15.94 -15.76
N ILE A 169 -0.41 -14.70 -16.06
CA ILE A 169 -0.45 -14.13 -17.40
C ILE A 169 0.99 -13.78 -17.79
N ASP A 170 1.45 -14.33 -18.89
CA ASP A 170 2.77 -14.01 -19.41
C ASP A 170 2.81 -12.62 -20.05
N SER A 171 3.99 -12.03 -20.16
CA SER A 171 4.13 -10.69 -20.72
C SER A 171 5.54 -10.43 -21.25
N ASN A 172 5.67 -9.37 -22.08
CA ASN A 172 6.94 -8.86 -22.54
C ASN A 172 7.54 -7.77 -21.63
N ILE A 173 7.11 -7.67 -20.37
CA ILE A 173 7.57 -6.59 -19.49
C ILE A 173 9.10 -6.54 -19.37
N LYS A 174 9.77 -7.70 -19.43
CA LYS A 174 11.24 -7.82 -19.41
C LYS A 174 11.94 -7.07 -20.55
N ASP A 175 11.25 -6.86 -21.67
CA ASP A 175 11.81 -6.17 -22.83
C ASP A 175 11.71 -4.63 -22.69
N LEU A 176 10.94 -4.15 -21.73
CA LEU A 176 10.66 -2.73 -21.51
C LEU A 176 11.39 -2.14 -20.29
N ILE A 177 11.93 -2.98 -19.43
CA ILE A 177 12.59 -2.60 -18.19
C ILE A 177 14.04 -3.12 -18.17
N VAL A 178 14.88 -2.48 -17.36
CA VAL A 178 16.20 -3.04 -17.04
C VAL A 178 16.00 -4.13 -16.00
N TYR A 179 15.75 -5.34 -16.48
CA TYR A 179 15.19 -6.45 -15.73
C TYR A 179 15.95 -6.77 -14.44
N ASP A 180 17.27 -6.87 -14.50
CA ASP A 180 18.09 -7.19 -13.34
C ASP A 180 17.98 -6.13 -12.25
N LYS A 181 17.91 -4.85 -12.62
CA LYS A 181 17.75 -3.75 -11.68
C LYS A 181 16.33 -3.67 -11.14
N PHE A 182 15.31 -3.97 -11.95
CA PHE A 182 13.91 -3.93 -11.57
C PHE A 182 13.59 -4.87 -10.40
N TYR A 183 14.22 -6.03 -10.35
CA TYR A 183 13.97 -7.02 -9.30
C TYR A 183 14.92 -6.96 -8.11
N PHE A 184 16.09 -6.36 -8.25
CA PHE A 184 17.13 -6.41 -7.23
C PHE A 184 17.27 -5.14 -6.39
N HIS A 185 16.67 -4.04 -6.81
CA HIS A 185 16.81 -2.76 -6.15
C HIS A 185 15.50 -2.24 -5.60
N ASP A 186 15.53 -1.70 -4.38
CA ASP A 186 14.41 -1.02 -3.72
C ASP A 186 13.91 0.22 -4.50
N GLN A 187 14.65 0.63 -5.52
CA GLN A 187 14.34 1.82 -6.32
C GLN A 187 13.37 1.56 -7.46
N TYR A 188 13.15 0.29 -7.80
CA TYR A 188 12.31 -0.12 -8.92
C TYR A 188 11.01 -0.75 -8.44
N GLY A 189 10.11 -1.02 -9.36
CA GLY A 189 8.91 -1.80 -9.11
C GLY A 189 7.64 -1.18 -9.67
N VAL A 190 6.65 -2.05 -9.89
CA VAL A 190 5.27 -1.64 -10.20
C VAL A 190 4.70 -0.83 -9.05
N LYS A 191 3.97 0.22 -9.38
CA LYS A 191 3.38 1.16 -8.42
C LYS A 191 1.87 1.18 -8.46
N ASP A 192 1.27 0.79 -9.57
CA ASP A 192 -0.17 0.65 -9.71
C ASP A 192 -0.55 -0.04 -11.01
N ILE A 193 -1.80 -0.49 -11.08
CA ILE A 193 -2.45 -0.97 -12.29
C ILE A 193 -3.82 -0.32 -12.43
N LEU A 194 -4.25 -0.14 -13.68
CA LEU A 194 -5.60 0.26 -14.02
C LEU A 194 -6.08 -0.56 -15.22
N ILE A 195 -7.26 -1.15 -15.10
CA ILE A 195 -7.96 -1.76 -16.21
C ILE A 195 -9.07 -0.82 -16.66
N ASP A 196 -8.98 -0.36 -17.90
CA ASP A 196 -9.97 0.48 -18.53
C ASP A 196 -10.45 -0.15 -19.84
N GLY A 197 -11.65 -0.74 -19.81
CA GLY A 197 -12.17 -1.55 -20.90
C GLY A 197 -11.23 -2.69 -21.28
N ASP A 198 -10.74 -2.66 -22.51
CA ASP A 198 -9.79 -3.65 -23.03
C ASP A 198 -8.31 -3.27 -22.80
N ASN A 199 -8.01 -2.27 -21.99
CA ASN A 199 -6.63 -1.85 -21.79
C ASN A 199 -6.19 -2.10 -20.34
N VAL A 200 -4.94 -2.54 -20.22
CA VAL A 200 -4.22 -2.64 -18.94
C VAL A 200 -3.13 -1.59 -18.95
N TYR A 201 -3.16 -0.69 -17.98
CA TYR A 201 -2.11 0.29 -17.72
C TYR A 201 -1.35 -0.15 -16.47
N VAL A 202 -0.03 -0.05 -16.52
CA VAL A 202 0.86 -0.38 -15.40
C VAL A 202 1.84 0.75 -15.20
N SER A 203 1.86 1.34 -14.02
CA SER A 203 2.87 2.32 -13.65
C SER A 203 4.03 1.64 -12.93
N TYR A 204 5.23 2.13 -13.18
CA TYR A 204 6.43 1.61 -12.53
C TYR A 204 7.54 2.65 -12.47
N ILE A 205 8.49 2.43 -11.56
CA ILE A 205 9.72 3.21 -11.51
C ILE A 205 10.74 2.52 -12.40
N GLY A 206 11.36 3.28 -13.30
CA GLY A 206 12.44 2.80 -14.16
C GLY A 206 13.64 3.73 -14.15
N GLU A 207 14.77 3.22 -14.59
CA GLU A 207 15.96 4.00 -14.87
C GLU A 207 15.90 4.49 -16.31
N ARG A 208 16.11 5.79 -16.53
CA ARG A 208 16.14 6.41 -17.87
C ARG A 208 17.54 6.37 -18.45
N SER A 209 18.51 6.69 -17.62
CA SER A 209 19.95 6.61 -17.86
C SER A 209 20.62 6.23 -16.55
N GLU A 210 21.90 5.97 -16.55
CA GLU A 210 22.63 5.56 -15.36
C GLU A 210 22.34 6.51 -14.17
N ASN A 211 21.86 5.94 -13.07
CA ASN A 211 21.50 6.63 -11.83
C ASN A 211 20.39 7.68 -11.95
N CYS A 212 19.67 7.79 -13.07
CA CYS A 212 18.58 8.73 -13.24
C CYS A 212 17.24 8.00 -13.40
N TYR A 213 16.34 8.20 -12.45
CA TYR A 213 15.09 7.44 -12.27
C TYR A 213 13.86 8.28 -12.59
N ASP A 214 12.87 7.64 -13.19
CA ASP A 214 11.62 8.26 -13.57
C ASP A 214 10.40 7.34 -13.32
N LEU A 215 9.22 7.92 -13.38
CA LEU A 215 7.96 7.18 -13.43
C LEU A 215 7.54 6.97 -14.88
N LYS A 216 7.09 5.77 -15.15
CA LYS A 216 6.62 5.34 -16.46
C LYS A 216 5.28 4.64 -16.37
N ILE A 217 4.54 4.68 -17.47
CA ILE A 217 3.35 3.87 -17.67
C ILE A 217 3.56 3.07 -18.95
N ILE A 218 3.27 1.78 -18.89
CA ILE A 218 3.15 0.88 -20.03
C ILE A 218 1.68 0.50 -20.20
N ARG A 219 1.30 0.15 -21.43
CA ARG A 219 -0.06 -0.23 -21.77
C ARG A 219 -0.06 -1.50 -22.62
N SER A 220 -0.98 -2.41 -22.33
CA SER A 220 -1.30 -3.57 -23.17
C SER A 220 -2.79 -3.64 -23.43
N LYS A 221 -3.20 -4.35 -24.48
CA LYS A 221 -4.56 -4.89 -24.53
C LYS A 221 -4.69 -5.99 -23.47
N LEU A 222 -5.84 -6.01 -22.80
CA LEU A 222 -6.16 -7.05 -21.83
C LEU A 222 -6.31 -8.40 -22.55
N ASN A 223 -5.44 -9.31 -22.21
CA ASN A 223 -5.47 -10.70 -22.67
C ASN A 223 -5.12 -11.60 -21.48
N LYS A 224 -5.84 -12.70 -21.33
CA LYS A 224 -5.68 -13.59 -20.18
C LYS A 224 -4.50 -14.57 -20.32
N ASP A 225 -3.90 -14.66 -21.50
CA ASP A 225 -2.79 -15.57 -21.78
C ASP A 225 -1.47 -14.82 -21.93
N TYR A 226 -1.48 -13.64 -22.56
CA TYR A 226 -0.27 -12.86 -22.80
C TYR A 226 -0.55 -11.36 -22.88
N LEU A 227 0.25 -10.56 -22.17
CA LEU A 227 0.20 -9.08 -22.20
C LEU A 227 1.37 -8.55 -23.02
N ASN A 228 1.05 -7.93 -24.15
CA ASN A 228 2.03 -7.28 -25.01
C ASN A 228 2.10 -5.79 -24.72
N PHE A 229 2.86 -5.42 -23.70
CA PHE A 229 3.02 -4.06 -23.28
C PHE A 229 3.80 -3.21 -24.25
N GLN A 230 3.37 -1.96 -24.38
CA GLN A 230 4.05 -0.89 -25.10
C GLN A 230 4.26 0.30 -24.17
N LYS A 231 5.32 1.06 -24.42
CA LYS A 231 5.58 2.32 -23.70
C LYS A 231 4.41 3.28 -23.96
N PHE A 232 3.83 3.79 -22.90
CA PHE A 232 2.68 4.68 -22.97
C PHE A 232 3.04 6.10 -22.56
N TYR A 233 3.65 6.27 -21.38
CA TYR A 233 4.04 7.56 -20.81
C TYR A 233 5.33 7.42 -20.01
N LYS A 234 6.07 8.50 -19.89
CA LYS A 234 7.17 8.70 -18.94
C LYS A 234 7.19 10.16 -18.51
N THR A 235 7.62 10.45 -17.29
CA THR A 235 7.82 11.83 -16.82
C THR A 235 8.78 12.58 -17.76
N SER A 236 8.63 13.90 -17.88
CA SER A 236 9.46 14.75 -18.78
C SER A 236 10.94 14.69 -18.42
N ALA A 237 11.25 14.65 -17.13
CA ALA A 237 12.61 14.51 -16.59
C ALA A 237 12.77 13.22 -15.79
N CYS A 238 13.97 12.97 -15.28
CA CYS A 238 14.29 11.95 -14.28
C CYS A 238 15.03 12.57 -13.10
N VAL A 239 15.04 11.92 -11.95
CA VAL A 239 15.74 12.37 -10.74
C VAL A 239 17.05 11.59 -10.62
N ASP A 240 18.16 12.30 -10.57
CA ASP A 240 19.48 11.72 -10.35
C ASP A 240 19.57 11.19 -8.90
N LYS A 241 20.02 9.95 -8.76
CA LYS A 241 20.26 9.33 -7.45
C LYS A 241 21.28 10.08 -6.60
N ASN A 242 22.23 10.75 -7.23
CA ASN A 242 23.31 11.47 -6.57
C ASN A 242 22.96 12.96 -6.32
N ASN A 243 21.68 13.35 -6.43
CA ASN A 243 21.27 14.73 -6.14
C ASN A 243 21.49 15.11 -4.66
N ASN A 244 21.63 16.42 -4.41
CA ASN A 244 21.94 16.94 -3.07
C ASN A 244 20.80 16.81 -2.03
N HIS A 245 19.59 16.46 -2.45
CA HIS A 245 18.41 16.34 -1.57
C HIS A 245 18.20 14.92 -1.03
N GLY A 246 19.01 13.97 -1.50
CA GLY A 246 18.84 12.55 -1.29
C GLY A 246 17.93 11.91 -2.34
N PHE A 247 17.80 10.59 -2.28
CA PHE A 247 17.05 9.83 -3.26
C PHE A 247 16.26 8.71 -2.59
N TRP A 248 14.98 8.64 -2.92
CA TRP A 248 14.07 7.62 -2.39
C TRP A 248 12.96 7.34 -3.40
N ALA A 249 13.29 6.81 -4.58
CA ALA A 249 12.30 6.57 -5.61
C ALA A 249 11.23 5.59 -5.14
N HIS A 250 11.60 4.44 -4.62
CA HIS A 250 10.65 3.40 -4.25
C HIS A 250 9.61 3.86 -3.21
N GLN A 251 10.04 4.67 -2.23
CA GLN A 251 9.19 5.16 -1.13
C GLN A 251 8.69 6.59 -1.35
N GLY A 252 9.00 7.21 -2.48
CA GLY A 252 8.65 8.58 -2.77
C GLY A 252 8.09 8.79 -4.19
N ALA A 253 7.56 7.73 -4.81
CA ALA A 253 7.20 7.78 -6.22
C ALA A 253 5.77 8.25 -6.51
N GLY A 254 4.81 8.04 -5.61
CA GLY A 254 3.40 8.04 -6.02
C GLY A 254 3.12 6.86 -6.94
N GLY A 255 2.56 7.10 -8.12
CA GLY A 255 2.36 6.12 -9.17
C GLY A 255 0.92 5.66 -9.39
N ARG A 256 -0.06 6.17 -8.64
CA ARG A 256 -1.47 5.83 -8.82
C ARG A 256 -2.01 6.30 -10.15
N ILE A 257 -2.79 5.42 -10.81
CA ILE A 257 -3.48 5.70 -12.06
C ILE A 257 -4.97 5.53 -11.82
N VAL A 258 -5.77 6.53 -12.18
CA VAL A 258 -7.22 6.39 -12.22
C VAL A 258 -7.78 6.93 -13.53
N LYS A 259 -8.90 6.37 -13.97
CA LYS A 259 -9.61 6.89 -15.12
C LYS A 259 -10.23 8.25 -14.77
N PHE A 260 -9.97 9.26 -15.60
CA PHE A 260 -10.67 10.54 -15.52
C PHE A 260 -11.90 10.55 -16.42
N ASP A 261 -11.67 10.32 -17.70
CA ASP A 261 -12.70 10.20 -18.73
C ASP A 261 -12.26 9.22 -19.84
N ASN A 262 -12.97 9.17 -20.94
CA ASN A 262 -12.64 8.26 -22.03
C ASN A 262 -11.33 8.63 -22.77
N ASN A 263 -10.83 9.84 -22.60
CA ASN A 263 -9.64 10.35 -23.28
C ASN A 263 -8.48 10.66 -22.35
N ASN A 264 -8.68 10.62 -21.03
CA ASN A 264 -7.68 11.07 -20.09
C ASN A 264 -7.61 10.16 -18.85
N LEU A 265 -6.39 10.03 -18.34
CA LEU A 265 -6.07 9.42 -17.04
C LEU A 265 -5.63 10.49 -16.05
N LEU A 266 -5.84 10.26 -14.76
CA LEU A 266 -5.14 10.95 -13.68
C LEU A 266 -4.00 10.07 -13.20
N PHE A 267 -2.88 10.70 -12.89
CA PHE A 267 -1.67 10.02 -12.49
C PHE A 267 -0.96 10.79 -11.37
N THR A 268 -0.61 10.11 -10.30
CA THR A 268 0.16 10.73 -9.21
C THR A 268 1.65 10.53 -9.40
N THR A 269 2.43 11.54 -9.09
CA THR A 269 3.88 11.48 -9.05
C THR A 269 4.38 11.99 -7.71
N GLY A 270 5.31 11.29 -7.10
CA GLY A 270 6.00 11.75 -5.91
C GLY A 270 7.25 12.56 -6.23
N ASP A 271 7.91 13.08 -5.20
CA ASP A 271 9.09 13.94 -5.35
C ASP A 271 10.43 13.17 -5.45
N PHE A 272 10.41 11.85 -5.31
CA PHE A 272 11.60 10.99 -5.24
C PHE A 272 12.63 11.47 -4.20
N ARG A 273 12.17 12.21 -3.18
CA ARG A 273 12.93 12.93 -2.17
C ARG A 273 13.68 14.17 -2.70
N ASN A 274 13.63 14.47 -3.98
CA ASN A 274 14.09 15.76 -4.52
C ASN A 274 12.99 16.81 -4.33
N ARG A 275 12.83 17.23 -3.10
CA ARG A 275 11.69 18.01 -2.56
C ARG A 275 11.36 19.29 -3.35
N PRO A 276 12.33 20.09 -3.81
CA PRO A 276 12.02 21.31 -4.55
C PRO A 276 11.21 21.08 -5.83
N LEU A 277 11.33 19.90 -6.46
CA LEU A 277 10.57 19.58 -7.67
C LEU A 277 9.06 19.62 -7.46
N ALA A 278 8.60 19.40 -6.22
CA ALA A 278 7.17 19.44 -5.92
C ALA A 278 6.56 20.83 -6.14
N GLN A 279 7.34 21.90 -5.98
CA GLN A 279 6.93 23.31 -6.19
C GLN A 279 7.24 23.83 -7.61
N ASP A 280 8.03 23.10 -8.38
CA ASP A 280 8.38 23.48 -9.76
C ASP A 280 7.27 22.99 -10.72
N LEU A 281 6.55 23.93 -11.34
CA LEU A 281 5.46 23.60 -12.28
C LEU A 281 5.94 23.03 -13.62
N GLU A 282 7.22 23.22 -13.97
CA GLU A 282 7.83 22.62 -15.16
C GLU A 282 8.25 21.14 -14.92
N SER A 283 8.21 20.71 -13.65
CA SER A 283 8.53 19.34 -13.25
C SER A 283 7.26 18.48 -13.15
N ASP A 284 7.33 17.25 -13.64
CA ASP A 284 6.28 16.26 -13.44
C ASP A 284 6.28 15.66 -12.01
N PHE A 285 7.29 15.93 -11.17
CA PHE A 285 7.43 15.33 -9.86
C PHE A 285 6.69 16.11 -8.77
N GLY A 286 6.07 15.37 -7.83
CA GLY A 286 5.25 15.95 -6.76
C GLY A 286 3.93 16.54 -7.27
N LYS A 287 3.27 15.86 -8.19
CA LYS A 287 2.07 16.32 -8.91
C LYS A 287 0.95 15.29 -8.94
N ILE A 288 -0.25 15.78 -9.18
CA ILE A 288 -1.32 15.02 -9.82
C ILE A 288 -1.43 15.52 -11.27
N LEU A 289 -1.22 14.62 -12.21
CA LEU A 289 -1.20 14.92 -13.64
C LEU A 289 -2.44 14.38 -14.32
N LYS A 290 -2.98 15.13 -15.29
CA LYS A 290 -3.95 14.63 -16.28
C LYS A 290 -3.20 14.30 -17.56
N ILE A 291 -3.28 13.04 -18.02
CA ILE A 291 -2.57 12.52 -19.18
C ILE A 291 -3.59 12.19 -20.28
N ASN A 292 -3.47 12.80 -21.45
CA ASN A 292 -4.32 12.45 -22.57
C ASN A 292 -3.88 11.10 -23.19
N ILE A 293 -4.85 10.19 -23.36
CA ILE A 293 -4.59 8.81 -23.81
C ILE A 293 -4.07 8.75 -25.25
N GLN A 294 -4.48 9.68 -26.11
CA GLN A 294 -4.10 9.67 -27.54
C GLN A 294 -2.73 10.31 -27.78
N ASN A 295 -2.55 11.57 -27.39
CA ASN A 295 -1.37 12.36 -27.70
C ASN A 295 -0.33 12.41 -26.56
N LYS A 296 -0.62 11.84 -25.39
CA LYS A 296 0.26 11.78 -24.20
C LYS A 296 0.59 13.15 -23.59
N LYS A 297 -0.09 14.21 -24.00
CA LYS A 297 0.08 15.53 -23.37
C LYS A 297 -0.37 15.46 -21.91
N THR A 298 0.40 16.10 -21.05
CA THR A 298 0.13 16.23 -19.62
C THR A 298 -0.34 17.64 -19.27
N ASN A 299 -1.20 17.72 -18.28
CA ASN A 299 -1.55 18.97 -17.61
C ASN A 299 -1.42 18.73 -16.10
N VAL A 300 -0.82 19.67 -15.41
CA VAL A 300 -0.80 19.67 -13.93
C VAL A 300 -2.20 19.97 -13.42
N VAL A 301 -2.73 19.11 -12.57
CA VAL A 301 -4.03 19.30 -11.88
C VAL A 301 -3.80 19.89 -10.49
N SER A 302 -2.77 19.40 -9.80
CA SER A 302 -2.31 19.95 -8.52
C SER A 302 -0.82 19.65 -8.33
N PHE A 303 -0.19 20.40 -7.44
CA PHE A 303 1.23 20.29 -7.14
C PHE A 303 1.51 20.48 -5.65
N GLY A 304 2.78 20.39 -5.26
CA GLY A 304 3.13 20.44 -3.84
C GLY A 304 2.80 19.14 -3.12
N HIS A 305 2.95 18.01 -3.80
CA HIS A 305 2.76 16.67 -3.25
C HIS A 305 4.09 16.00 -2.94
N ARG A 306 4.13 15.21 -1.86
CA ARG A 306 5.32 14.46 -1.48
C ARG A 306 5.35 13.05 -2.06
N ASN A 307 4.39 12.22 -1.68
CA ASN A 307 4.29 10.81 -2.07
C ASN A 307 2.83 10.36 -2.05
N PRO A 308 2.03 10.76 -3.03
CA PRO A 308 0.60 10.44 -3.08
C PRO A 308 0.41 8.97 -3.47
N GLN A 309 -0.04 8.15 -2.49
CA GLN A 309 -0.20 6.71 -2.59
C GLN A 309 -1.63 6.27 -2.87
N GLY A 310 -2.61 7.12 -2.62
CA GLY A 310 -4.00 6.88 -2.96
C GLY A 310 -4.58 8.00 -3.81
N LEU A 311 -5.48 7.62 -4.71
CA LEU A 311 -6.14 8.56 -5.61
C LEU A 311 -7.55 8.08 -5.92
N TYR A 312 -8.51 8.95 -5.77
CA TYR A 312 -9.90 8.75 -6.14
C TYR A 312 -10.43 9.98 -6.86
N TYR A 313 -11.13 9.80 -7.96
CA TYR A 313 -11.84 10.86 -8.67
C TYR A 313 -13.35 10.60 -8.67
N SER A 314 -14.10 11.54 -8.11
CA SER A 314 -15.55 11.54 -8.20
C SER A 314 -15.99 12.35 -9.40
N LYS A 315 -16.40 11.65 -10.46
CA LYS A 315 -16.95 12.30 -11.67
C LYS A 315 -18.29 12.97 -11.38
N LYS A 316 -19.09 12.38 -10.48
CA LYS A 316 -20.45 12.89 -10.16
C LYS A 316 -20.41 14.22 -9.42
N PHE A 317 -19.40 14.41 -8.57
CA PHE A 317 -19.30 15.57 -7.68
C PHE A 317 -18.07 16.44 -7.94
N ASP A 318 -17.34 16.13 -9.01
CA ASP A 318 -16.15 16.82 -9.50
C ASP A 318 -15.14 17.17 -8.41
N PHE A 319 -14.62 16.13 -7.76
CA PHE A 319 -13.52 16.27 -6.81
C PHE A 319 -12.51 15.13 -6.91
N ILE A 320 -11.28 15.41 -6.52
CA ILE A 320 -10.23 14.43 -6.30
C ILE A 320 -10.00 14.30 -4.80
N LEU A 321 -9.99 13.08 -4.28
CA LEU A 321 -9.48 12.75 -2.96
C LEU A 321 -8.17 12.00 -3.14
N SER A 322 -7.10 12.51 -2.52
CA SER A 322 -5.78 11.87 -2.51
C SER A 322 -5.29 11.64 -1.10
N THR A 323 -4.47 10.61 -0.95
CA THR A 323 -3.78 10.30 0.31
C THR A 323 -2.30 10.31 0.05
N GLU A 324 -1.53 10.92 0.93
CA GLU A 324 -0.09 11.00 0.75
C GLU A 324 0.70 10.84 2.05
N HIS A 325 1.87 10.21 1.92
CA HIS A 325 2.82 10.10 3.02
C HIS A 325 3.47 11.44 3.33
N GLY A 326 3.34 11.86 4.58
CA GLY A 326 4.20 12.88 5.16
C GLY A 326 5.64 12.39 5.39
N PRO A 327 6.50 13.25 5.93
CA PRO A 327 7.77 12.83 6.52
C PRO A 327 7.50 12.13 7.88
N LYS A 328 8.32 12.32 8.89
CA LYS A 328 8.06 11.78 10.23
C LYS A 328 6.80 12.43 10.81
N GLY A 329 5.69 11.71 10.84
CA GLY A 329 4.35 12.25 11.05
C GLY A 329 3.76 12.89 9.77
N GLY A 330 2.54 13.41 9.88
CA GLY A 330 1.93 14.25 8.85
C GLY A 330 1.53 13.54 7.55
N ASP A 331 1.11 12.28 7.61
CA ASP A 331 0.37 11.67 6.50
C ASP A 331 -0.95 12.42 6.32
N GLU A 332 -1.38 12.63 5.08
CA GLU A 332 -2.47 13.55 4.76
C GLU A 332 -3.56 12.91 3.91
N ILE A 333 -4.80 13.33 4.17
CA ILE A 333 -5.92 13.15 3.26
C ILE A 333 -6.24 14.53 2.68
N ASN A 334 -6.06 14.65 1.40
CA ASN A 334 -6.23 15.88 0.66
C ASN A 334 -7.48 15.81 -0.23
N ILE A 335 -8.17 16.92 -0.37
CA ILE A 335 -9.31 17.03 -1.29
C ILE A 335 -9.14 18.23 -2.21
N ASN A 336 -9.37 18.02 -3.49
CA ASN A 336 -9.37 19.04 -4.50
C ASN A 336 -10.77 19.10 -5.13
N ILE A 337 -11.56 20.09 -4.72
CA ILE A 337 -12.91 20.31 -5.25
C ILE A 337 -12.81 21.16 -6.50
N ASN A 338 -13.55 20.81 -7.56
CA ASN A 338 -13.50 21.40 -8.89
C ASN A 338 -12.04 21.46 -9.42
N PRO A 339 -11.35 20.31 -9.50
CA PRO A 339 -9.90 20.22 -9.68
C PRO A 339 -9.39 20.77 -11.01
N PHE A 340 -10.26 21.11 -11.94
CA PHE A 340 -9.88 21.60 -13.27
C PHE A 340 -10.17 23.09 -13.47
N LEU A 341 -10.69 23.79 -12.46
CA LEU A 341 -10.89 25.25 -12.50
C LEU A 341 -9.61 26.00 -12.26
N GLU A 342 -8.78 25.53 -11.34
CA GLU A 342 -7.49 26.11 -10.98
C GLU A 342 -6.50 25.04 -10.53
N ILE A 343 -5.21 25.31 -10.70
CA ILE A 343 -4.13 24.43 -10.23
C ILE A 343 -3.86 24.72 -8.77
N LYS A 344 -4.17 23.78 -7.87
CA LYS A 344 -4.00 23.92 -6.43
C LYS A 344 -2.64 23.45 -5.94
N ASN A 345 -2.11 24.18 -4.95
CA ASN A 345 -0.84 23.85 -4.29
C ASN A 345 -1.09 23.27 -2.89
N PHE A 346 -0.67 22.01 -2.67
CA PHE A 346 -0.78 21.31 -1.40
C PHE A 346 0.42 21.52 -0.45
N GLY A 347 1.34 22.39 -0.80
CA GLY A 347 2.30 23.01 0.11
C GLY A 347 3.61 22.28 0.32
N TRP A 348 3.71 20.98 0.04
CA TRP A 348 4.98 20.27 0.19
C TRP A 348 6.07 20.83 -0.76
N PRO A 349 7.32 21.04 -0.31
CA PRO A 349 7.88 20.82 1.04
C PRO A 349 7.92 22.09 1.91
N ILE A 350 7.25 23.16 1.51
CA ILE A 350 7.24 24.43 2.24
C ILE A 350 6.46 24.26 3.54
N SER A 351 5.31 23.60 3.48
CA SER A 351 4.49 23.27 4.65
C SER A 351 4.30 21.77 4.79
N SER A 352 4.14 21.29 6.02
CA SER A 352 3.85 19.90 6.36
C SER A 352 3.46 19.80 7.83
N TYR A 353 2.58 18.88 8.19
CA TYR A 353 2.30 18.52 9.59
C TYR A 353 3.34 17.57 10.19
N GLY A 354 4.16 16.94 9.36
CA GLY A 354 5.26 16.10 9.80
C GLY A 354 6.57 16.85 10.09
N GLU A 355 7.59 16.09 10.44
CA GLU A 355 8.91 16.60 10.83
C GLU A 355 10.00 15.94 9.98
N HIS A 356 11.18 16.53 9.95
CA HIS A 356 12.34 15.91 9.34
C HIS A 356 12.73 14.61 10.07
N TYR A 357 13.18 13.59 9.32
CA TYR A 357 13.60 12.31 9.91
C TYR A 357 14.89 12.42 10.72
N ALA A 358 15.86 13.19 10.24
CA ALA A 358 17.12 13.41 10.93
C ALA A 358 17.09 14.69 11.78
N LYS A 359 17.87 14.70 12.85
CA LYS A 359 18.02 15.88 13.73
C LYS A 359 18.84 16.99 13.07
N HIS A 360 19.72 16.64 12.14
CA HIS A 360 20.61 17.60 11.49
C HIS A 360 20.47 17.51 9.97
N TYR A 361 20.08 18.61 9.38
CA TYR A 361 20.05 18.85 7.95
C TYR A 361 20.88 20.09 7.62
N SER A 362 21.44 20.16 6.42
CA SER A 362 22.12 21.38 5.96
C SER A 362 21.15 22.54 5.92
N GLU A 363 21.66 23.76 6.12
CA GLU A 363 20.86 24.99 6.03
C GLU A 363 20.16 25.12 4.66
N LYS A 364 20.80 24.62 3.60
CA LYS A 364 20.21 24.56 2.26
C LYS A 364 18.91 23.74 2.27
N ILE A 365 18.94 22.52 2.81
CA ILE A 365 17.76 21.63 2.89
C ILE A 365 16.66 22.27 3.74
N LEU A 366 17.02 22.92 4.86
CA LEU A 366 16.04 23.58 5.73
C LEU A 366 15.39 24.80 5.06
N ARG A 367 16.11 25.52 4.20
CA ARG A 367 15.53 26.61 3.40
C ARG A 367 14.62 26.10 2.29
N GLU A 368 14.99 25.03 1.60
CA GLU A 368 14.24 24.46 0.48
C GLU A 368 13.04 23.60 0.95
N ALA A 369 13.08 23.08 2.17
CA ALA A 369 12.03 22.29 2.79
C ALA A 369 11.82 22.68 4.25
N PRO A 370 11.26 23.86 4.52
CA PRO A 370 11.13 24.37 5.88
C PRO A 370 10.07 23.66 6.72
N LEU A 371 9.19 22.87 6.14
CA LEU A 371 8.13 22.09 6.79
C LEU A 371 7.33 22.90 7.81
N LYS A 372 6.86 24.06 7.40
CA LYS A 372 6.07 24.96 8.25
C LYS A 372 4.72 24.32 8.58
N LYS A 373 4.31 24.37 9.85
CA LYS A 373 3.01 23.87 10.28
C LYS A 373 1.88 24.76 9.77
N SER A 374 0.72 24.15 9.40
CA SER A 374 -0.46 24.78 8.79
C SER A 374 -0.25 25.26 7.35
N HIS A 375 -0.82 24.51 6.41
CA HIS A 375 -0.76 24.81 4.98
C HIS A 375 -1.46 26.13 4.67
N LYS A 376 -2.69 26.31 5.16
CA LYS A 376 -3.52 27.49 4.94
C LYS A 376 -2.84 28.80 5.37
N LYS A 377 -2.09 28.78 6.47
CA LYS A 377 -1.38 29.96 6.98
C LYS A 377 -0.32 30.47 6.00
N PHE A 378 0.17 29.60 5.12
CA PHE A 378 1.17 29.92 4.12
C PHE A 378 0.62 29.96 2.69
N GLY A 379 -0.72 29.99 2.54
CA GLY A 379 -1.38 30.14 1.24
C GLY A 379 -1.52 28.86 0.45
N PHE A 380 -1.45 27.69 1.11
CA PHE A 380 -1.63 26.38 0.49
C PHE A 380 -2.97 25.74 0.87
N GLU A 381 -3.37 24.72 0.11
CA GLU A 381 -4.54 23.90 0.43
C GLU A 381 -4.31 23.12 1.73
N GLU A 382 -5.27 23.18 2.63
CA GLU A 382 -5.24 22.49 3.92
C GLU A 382 -5.74 21.05 3.74
N PRO A 383 -5.05 20.01 4.26
CA PRO A 383 -5.59 18.67 4.27
C PRO A 383 -6.88 18.60 5.09
N ILE A 384 -7.86 17.85 4.63
CA ILE A 384 -9.10 17.62 5.40
C ILE A 384 -8.85 16.78 6.65
N LYS A 385 -7.74 16.06 6.68
CA LYS A 385 -7.24 15.31 7.82
C LYS A 385 -5.75 15.03 7.66
N TYR A 386 -5.02 15.07 8.76
CA TYR A 386 -3.64 14.56 8.84
C TYR A 386 -3.48 13.59 10.01
N PHE A 387 -2.41 12.79 9.98
CA PHE A 387 -2.08 11.81 10.99
C PHE A 387 -0.69 12.08 11.57
N ASP A 388 -0.63 12.16 12.90
CA ASP A 388 0.63 12.26 13.65
C ASP A 388 0.48 11.41 14.94
N PRO A 389 1.19 10.29 15.04
CA PRO A 389 2.19 9.75 14.11
C PRO A 389 1.63 9.37 12.74
N SER A 390 2.52 9.25 11.73
CA SER A 390 2.17 8.72 10.40
C SER A 390 1.63 7.30 10.49
N ILE A 391 0.63 7.00 9.69
CA ILE A 391 0.03 5.65 9.59
C ILE A 391 0.58 4.83 8.42
N GLY A 392 1.48 5.40 7.62
CA GLY A 392 1.89 4.79 6.36
C GLY A 392 0.73 4.70 5.38
N ILE A 393 0.06 5.83 5.15
CA ILE A 393 -1.18 5.92 4.38
C ILE A 393 -1.04 5.33 2.97
N SER A 394 -2.06 4.58 2.48
CA SER A 394 -2.02 3.94 1.17
C SER A 394 -3.25 4.30 0.32
N GLN A 395 -3.81 3.34 -0.39
CA GLN A 395 -4.96 3.53 -1.29
C GLN A 395 -6.20 4.03 -0.55
N THR A 396 -7.05 4.73 -1.30
CA THR A 396 -8.36 5.21 -0.87
C THR A 396 -9.46 4.75 -1.85
N VAL A 397 -10.61 4.36 -1.32
CA VAL A 397 -11.77 3.93 -2.11
C VAL A 397 -13.07 4.46 -1.52
N SER A 398 -14.05 4.80 -2.38
CA SER A 398 -15.39 5.24 -1.97
C SER A 398 -16.30 4.03 -1.71
N LEU A 399 -17.06 4.09 -0.60
CA LEU A 399 -17.96 3.03 -0.17
C LEU A 399 -19.41 3.23 -0.64
N ASN A 400 -19.79 4.44 -0.97
CA ASN A 400 -21.18 4.76 -1.32
C ASN A 400 -21.29 5.56 -2.62
N GLN A 401 -22.49 5.60 -3.19
CA GLN A 401 -22.77 6.30 -4.45
C GLN A 401 -22.77 7.84 -4.34
N ASP A 402 -22.73 8.34 -3.09
CA ASP A 402 -22.69 9.77 -2.82
C ASP A 402 -21.27 10.27 -2.55
N ASP A 403 -20.27 9.38 -2.62
CA ASP A 403 -18.85 9.69 -2.41
C ASP A 403 -18.62 10.55 -1.15
N THR A 404 -19.26 10.12 -0.06
CA THR A 404 -19.11 10.73 1.27
C THR A 404 -18.46 9.80 2.27
N GLU A 405 -18.36 8.49 1.97
CA GLU A 405 -17.78 7.50 2.85
C GLU A 405 -16.60 6.80 2.16
N PHE A 406 -15.45 6.77 2.83
CA PHE A 406 -14.21 6.25 2.25
C PHE A 406 -13.50 5.29 3.20
N LEU A 407 -12.80 4.33 2.60
CA LEU A 407 -11.77 3.56 3.28
C LEU A 407 -10.41 4.06 2.86
N ILE A 408 -9.52 4.17 3.83
CA ILE A 408 -8.13 4.58 3.66
C ILE A 408 -7.24 3.47 4.22
N GLY A 409 -6.36 2.92 3.43
CA GLY A 409 -5.43 1.88 3.87
C GLY A 409 -4.25 2.46 4.66
N ALA A 410 -3.71 1.65 5.56
CA ALA A 410 -2.52 1.97 6.35
C ALA A 410 -1.48 0.85 6.27
N MET A 411 -0.19 1.22 6.20
CA MET A 411 0.94 0.33 5.95
C MET A 411 2.09 0.57 6.93
N GLY A 412 1.79 0.91 8.17
CA GLY A 412 2.80 1.09 9.21
C GLY A 412 3.33 -0.23 9.77
N ASN A 413 3.86 -0.18 10.98
CA ASN A 413 4.49 -1.31 11.64
C ASN A 413 4.04 -1.51 13.09
N GLU A 414 3.24 -0.61 13.63
CA GLU A 414 2.90 -0.57 15.06
C GLU A 414 1.39 -0.48 15.29
N ILE A 415 0.79 -1.56 15.76
CA ILE A 415 -0.68 -1.63 16.01
C ILE A 415 -1.17 -0.47 16.90
N LYS A 416 -0.36 -0.05 17.88
CA LYS A 416 -0.70 1.05 18.79
C LYS A 416 -0.90 2.40 18.09
N ASP A 417 -0.24 2.59 16.94
CA ASP A 417 -0.31 3.82 16.15
C ASP A 417 -1.47 3.78 15.14
N GLN A 418 -2.30 2.71 15.18
CA GLN A 418 -3.43 2.47 14.28
C GLN A 418 -3.00 2.40 12.80
N ASP A 419 -1.81 1.89 12.54
CA ASP A 419 -1.17 1.92 11.24
C ASP A 419 -1.15 0.56 10.51
N LEU A 420 -1.82 -0.48 11.07
CA LEU A 420 -1.96 -1.82 10.50
C LEU A 420 -3.43 -2.18 10.25
N GLY A 421 -4.06 -1.47 9.34
CA GLY A 421 -5.47 -1.67 9.04
C GLY A 421 -6.05 -0.64 8.08
N ILE A 422 -7.28 -0.29 8.32
CA ILE A 422 -8.05 0.63 7.49
C ILE A 422 -8.63 1.72 8.37
N HIS A 423 -8.63 2.94 7.87
CA HIS A 423 -9.38 4.05 8.44
C HIS A 423 -10.64 4.28 7.61
N TYR A 424 -11.78 4.19 8.25
CA TYR A 424 -13.05 4.66 7.71
C TYR A 424 -13.18 6.14 7.99
N ILE A 425 -13.53 6.91 6.98
CA ILE A 425 -13.87 8.32 7.13
C ILE A 425 -15.22 8.63 6.48
N LYS A 426 -15.94 9.57 7.09
CA LYS A 426 -17.14 10.13 6.51
C LYS A 426 -16.96 11.63 6.34
N LEU A 427 -17.25 12.11 5.15
CA LEU A 427 -17.22 13.53 4.81
C LEU A 427 -18.58 14.17 5.08
N ASN A 428 -18.56 15.47 5.36
CA ASN A 428 -19.79 16.26 5.36
C ASN A 428 -20.38 16.36 3.93
N LYS A 429 -21.58 16.90 3.81
CA LYS A 429 -22.30 17.03 2.52
C LYS A 429 -21.49 17.81 1.47
N ASP A 430 -20.75 18.82 1.90
CA ASP A 430 -19.91 19.66 1.01
C ASP A 430 -18.55 19.03 0.70
N ARG A 431 -18.23 17.87 1.30
CA ARG A 431 -17.00 17.07 1.12
C ARG A 431 -15.71 17.78 1.51
N ASN A 432 -15.79 18.87 2.26
CA ASN A 432 -14.64 19.66 2.66
C ASN A 432 -14.18 19.43 4.11
N LYS A 433 -14.83 18.48 4.82
CA LYS A 433 -14.51 18.17 6.21
C LYS A 433 -14.83 16.72 6.54
N VAL A 434 -13.95 16.06 7.28
CA VAL A 434 -14.20 14.75 7.92
C VAL A 434 -15.07 14.98 9.15
N ILE A 435 -16.24 14.31 9.18
CA ILE A 435 -17.20 14.39 10.31
C ILE A 435 -17.21 13.11 11.16
N GLU A 436 -16.69 12.01 10.63
CA GLU A 436 -16.54 10.75 11.36
C GLU A 436 -15.24 10.07 10.93
N HIS A 437 -14.56 9.44 11.87
CA HIS A 437 -13.34 8.69 11.64
C HIS A 437 -13.27 7.51 12.58
N ASN A 438 -13.12 6.31 12.04
CA ASN A 438 -13.00 5.07 12.77
C ASN A 438 -11.83 4.24 12.26
N TYR A 439 -11.09 3.60 13.16
CA TYR A 439 -10.03 2.66 12.80
C TYR A 439 -10.54 1.21 12.84
N ILE A 440 -10.23 0.45 11.80
CA ILE A 440 -10.60 -0.94 11.62
C ILE A 440 -9.32 -1.78 11.59
N PRO A 441 -8.98 -2.50 12.67
CA PRO A 441 -7.73 -3.24 12.75
C PRO A 441 -7.77 -4.51 11.90
N PHE A 442 -6.86 -4.63 10.94
CA PHE A 442 -6.56 -5.87 10.24
C PHE A 442 -5.34 -6.58 10.83
N ASN A 443 -4.51 -5.84 11.58
CA ASN A 443 -3.19 -6.25 12.09
C ASN A 443 -2.22 -6.59 10.95
N GLU A 444 -2.45 -6.01 9.79
CA GLU A 444 -1.66 -6.18 8.57
C GLU A 444 -1.59 -4.88 7.79
N ARG A 445 -0.53 -4.77 6.98
CA ARG A 445 -0.33 -3.65 6.06
C ARG A 445 -1.32 -3.75 4.90
N VAL A 446 -2.09 -2.71 4.70
CA VAL A 446 -3.05 -2.60 3.59
C VAL A 446 -2.40 -1.86 2.43
N ARG A 447 -2.02 -2.56 1.37
CA ARG A 447 -1.36 -1.97 0.20
C ARG A 447 -2.33 -1.36 -0.77
N ASP A 448 -3.36 -2.13 -1.11
CA ASP A 448 -4.27 -1.77 -2.18
C ASP A 448 -5.70 -2.18 -1.88
N MET A 449 -6.65 -1.45 -2.44
CA MET A 449 -8.07 -1.69 -2.27
C MET A 449 -8.82 -1.33 -3.54
N ILE A 450 -9.81 -2.15 -3.87
CA ILE A 450 -10.76 -1.90 -4.95
C ILE A 450 -12.18 -2.16 -4.46
N VAL A 451 -13.13 -1.44 -5.03
CA VAL A 451 -14.56 -1.58 -4.71
C VAL A 451 -15.34 -1.78 -6.00
N SER A 452 -16.23 -2.79 -6.01
CA SER A 452 -17.11 -3.04 -7.14
C SER A 452 -18.01 -1.84 -7.45
N ASP A 453 -18.44 -1.68 -8.69
CA ASP A 453 -19.29 -0.56 -9.13
C ASP A 453 -20.59 -0.47 -8.33
N ASP A 454 -21.16 -1.61 -7.96
CA ASP A 454 -22.37 -1.68 -7.12
C ASP A 454 -22.11 -1.43 -5.62
N LYS A 455 -20.87 -1.16 -5.22
CA LYS A 455 -20.43 -0.92 -3.84
C LYS A 455 -20.70 -2.07 -2.85
N LYS A 456 -20.86 -3.32 -3.36
CA LYS A 456 -21.19 -4.47 -2.52
C LYS A 456 -19.99 -5.36 -2.23
N THR A 457 -18.92 -5.24 -3.00
CA THR A 457 -17.71 -6.06 -2.82
C THR A 457 -16.51 -5.15 -2.72
N ILE A 458 -15.71 -5.36 -1.67
CA ILE A 458 -14.42 -4.67 -1.48
C ILE A 458 -13.36 -5.76 -1.46
N ILE A 459 -12.31 -5.59 -2.25
CA ILE A 459 -11.14 -6.46 -2.20
C ILE A 459 -9.95 -5.64 -1.72
N ILE A 460 -9.19 -6.21 -0.81
CA ILE A 460 -8.07 -5.58 -0.14
C ILE A 460 -6.86 -6.49 -0.31
N PHE A 461 -5.74 -5.93 -0.75
CA PHE A 461 -4.47 -6.63 -0.73
C PHE A 461 -3.69 -6.32 0.55
N LEU A 462 -3.39 -7.38 1.30
CA LEU A 462 -2.68 -7.34 2.58
C LEU A 462 -1.22 -7.76 2.36
N GLU A 463 -0.28 -6.82 2.53
CA GLU A 463 1.14 -7.05 2.25
C GLU A 463 1.84 -7.99 3.23
N THR A 464 1.44 -7.96 4.50
CA THR A 464 2.15 -8.71 5.55
C THR A 464 2.13 -10.21 5.26
N THR A 465 1.02 -10.72 4.76
CA THR A 465 0.83 -12.15 4.45
C THR A 465 0.62 -12.42 2.96
N SER A 466 0.71 -11.40 2.10
CA SER A 466 0.37 -11.49 0.67
C SER A 466 -1.02 -12.08 0.44
N SER A 467 -2.01 -11.57 1.16
CA SER A 467 -3.36 -12.12 1.20
C SER A 467 -4.37 -11.19 0.54
N LEU A 468 -5.45 -11.78 0.04
CA LEU A 468 -6.65 -11.07 -0.39
C LEU A 468 -7.71 -11.14 0.72
N ALA A 469 -8.15 -10.00 1.21
CA ALA A 469 -9.31 -9.89 2.08
C ALA A 469 -10.50 -9.41 1.25
N ILE A 470 -11.64 -10.08 1.38
CA ILE A 470 -12.86 -9.77 0.65
C ILE A 470 -13.96 -9.46 1.63
N LEU A 471 -14.49 -8.26 1.53
CA LEU A 471 -15.65 -7.82 2.27
C LEU A 471 -16.86 -7.85 1.32
N LYS A 472 -17.86 -8.63 1.65
CA LYS A 472 -19.13 -8.68 0.91
C LYS A 472 -20.25 -8.11 1.75
N LYS A 473 -21.02 -7.18 1.19
CA LYS A 473 -22.18 -6.58 1.85
C LYS A 473 -23.22 -7.66 2.15
N ILE A 474 -23.75 -7.66 3.37
CA ILE A 474 -24.81 -8.57 3.78
C ILE A 474 -26.06 -8.21 2.97
N LYS A 475 -26.70 -9.21 2.39
CA LYS A 475 -28.03 -9.00 1.77
C LYS A 475 -29.02 -8.81 2.93
N ASN A 476 -29.59 -7.64 3.01
CA ASN A 476 -30.77 -7.40 3.84
C ASN A 476 -31.96 -8.15 3.28
#